data_2fde84f483c17fea60322e709a911902
#
_entry.id   2fde84f483c17fea60322e709a911902
#
_cell.length_a   1.000
_cell.length_b   1.000
_cell.length_c   1.000
_cell.angle_alpha   90.00
_cell.angle_beta   90.00
_cell.angle_gamma   90.00
#
_symmetry.space_group_name_H-M   'P 1'
#
loop_
_entity.id
_entity.type
_entity.pdbx_description
1 polymer ?
#
loop_
_entity_poly.entity_id
_entity_poly.type
_entity_poly.pdbx_seq_one_letter_code
_entity_poly.pdbx_strand_id
1 'polypeptide(L)'
;MEYTEVMVRYGELSTKGKNRKDFINRLASNVEKVLKDFPQIDFHPRHDRMHIVLNGAPFAEVDKRLKKVFGIQTYSPAIKIPKTLEDIEKTSLELMQETFKPGMTFKVNTKRSDHKFEYDTNQLNNLVGDYLFDHIDHLKAEMKHPDLVLRIEVRQDAVYISNQLLHGVGGMPVGTAGKAVMMLSGGIDSPVASWLALKRGVDIEMVHFFSPPYTTEKALAKAKELTGILANYAGKINFIAVPFAEIQETIKEKLPEGYLMTVQRRFMLQLADRIRAMRGGLAIFNGESVGQVASQTLQSMVAINDVTTTPVIRPVATMDKTEIIKLAEDIGTFDLSIQPFEDCCTIFAPPRPKTKPKLDKAREYEARLDVEGLIQRAMDGIEVMPIYPNEKFINDKIEEDQDLL
;
A
#
# COMPACT_ATOMS: atom_id res chain seq x y z
N MET A 1 -10.85 -29.60 2.09
CA MET A 1 -9.49 -30.07 1.70
C MET A 1 -8.43 -29.07 2.13
N GLU A 2 -7.23 -29.50 2.55
CA GLU A 2 -6.18 -28.56 2.97
C GLU A 2 -5.22 -28.29 1.82
N TYR A 3 -5.01 -27.02 1.50
CA TYR A 3 -3.97 -26.61 0.55
C TYR A 3 -2.58 -26.84 1.16
N THR A 4 -1.66 -27.37 0.37
CA THR A 4 -0.29 -27.63 0.81
C THR A 4 0.66 -26.47 0.53
N GLU A 5 0.41 -25.72 -0.54
CA GLU A 5 1.26 -24.63 -0.99
C GLU A 5 0.45 -23.44 -1.52
N VAL A 6 1.08 -22.26 -1.54
CA VAL A 6 0.62 -21.10 -2.32
C VAL A 6 1.68 -20.77 -3.36
N MET A 7 1.26 -20.75 -4.63
CA MET A 7 2.12 -20.37 -5.75
C MET A 7 1.94 -18.89 -6.07
N VAL A 8 2.91 -18.06 -5.74
CA VAL A 8 2.91 -16.61 -5.99
C VAL A 8 3.58 -16.30 -7.33
N ARG A 9 2.86 -15.58 -8.20
CA ARG A 9 3.36 -15.14 -9.51
C ARG A 9 3.75 -13.67 -9.46
N TYR A 10 4.93 -13.39 -9.98
CA TYR A 10 5.46 -12.05 -10.07
C TYR A 10 4.79 -11.29 -11.24
N GLY A 11 4.42 -10.05 -11.01
CA GLY A 11 3.92 -9.17 -12.06
C GLY A 11 5.06 -8.44 -12.78
N GLU A 12 5.14 -7.13 -12.54
CA GLU A 12 6.15 -6.24 -13.13
C GLU A 12 7.60 -6.70 -12.86
N LEU A 13 7.84 -7.48 -11.79
CA LEU A 13 9.17 -8.02 -11.48
C LEU A 13 9.69 -8.96 -12.57
N SER A 14 8.80 -9.65 -13.28
CA SER A 14 9.19 -10.57 -14.35
C SER A 14 9.84 -9.87 -15.53
N THR A 15 9.61 -8.56 -15.72
CA THR A 15 10.18 -7.75 -16.79
C THR A 15 11.52 -7.11 -16.43
N LYS A 16 11.98 -7.24 -15.17
CA LYS A 16 13.27 -6.68 -14.73
C LYS A 16 14.43 -7.47 -15.30
N GLY A 17 15.50 -6.76 -15.65
CA GLY A 17 16.74 -7.33 -16.20
C GLY A 17 17.66 -7.91 -15.11
N LYS A 18 18.91 -7.48 -15.09
CA LYS A 18 19.98 -8.02 -14.21
C LYS A 18 19.68 -7.92 -12.72
N ASN A 19 18.91 -6.94 -12.27
CA ASN A 19 18.54 -6.72 -10.87
C ASN A 19 17.28 -7.49 -10.42
N ARG A 20 16.71 -8.36 -11.27
CA ARG A 20 15.48 -9.14 -10.95
C ARG A 20 15.60 -9.93 -9.64
N LYS A 21 16.77 -10.52 -9.39
CA LYS A 21 17.02 -11.30 -8.16
C LYS A 21 16.83 -10.46 -6.89
N ASP A 22 17.26 -9.21 -6.90
CA ASP A 22 17.14 -8.32 -5.73
C ASP A 22 15.67 -7.99 -5.43
N PHE A 23 14.88 -7.78 -6.49
CA PHE A 23 13.43 -7.57 -6.34
C PHE A 23 12.71 -8.81 -5.81
N ILE A 24 13.07 -10.00 -6.29
CA ILE A 24 12.50 -11.26 -5.81
C ILE A 24 12.87 -11.49 -4.34
N ASN A 25 14.12 -11.28 -3.95
CA ASN A 25 14.57 -11.41 -2.58
C ASN A 25 13.87 -10.39 -1.66
N ARG A 26 13.68 -9.15 -2.12
CA ARG A 26 12.93 -8.14 -1.36
C ARG A 26 11.48 -8.55 -1.17
N LEU A 27 10.82 -9.06 -2.23
CA LEU A 27 9.46 -9.58 -2.12
C LEU A 27 9.38 -10.74 -1.13
N ALA A 28 10.29 -11.71 -1.21
CA ALA A 28 10.34 -12.84 -0.28
C ALA A 28 10.47 -12.35 1.17
N SER A 29 11.42 -11.46 1.44
CA SER A 29 11.58 -10.86 2.77
C SER A 29 10.33 -10.11 3.26
N ASN A 30 9.61 -9.42 2.36
CA ASN A 30 8.36 -8.75 2.74
C ASN A 30 7.24 -9.76 3.05
N VAL A 31 7.15 -10.86 2.29
CA VAL A 31 6.18 -11.94 2.53
C VAL A 31 6.50 -12.64 3.86
N GLU A 32 7.76 -12.99 4.13
CA GLU A 32 8.20 -13.59 5.40
C GLU A 32 7.80 -12.72 6.60
N LYS A 33 8.01 -11.41 6.51
CA LYS A 33 7.64 -10.46 7.58
C LYS A 33 6.14 -10.46 7.89
N VAL A 34 5.28 -10.48 6.88
CA VAL A 34 3.84 -10.46 7.10
C VAL A 34 3.28 -11.81 7.54
N LEU A 35 4.01 -12.90 7.27
CA LEU A 35 3.66 -14.26 7.67
C LEU A 35 4.46 -14.77 8.90
N LYS A 36 5.17 -13.89 9.61
CA LYS A 36 6.02 -14.23 10.76
C LYS A 36 5.32 -15.00 11.89
N ASP A 37 3.99 -14.85 12.00
CA ASP A 37 3.19 -15.53 13.03
C ASP A 37 2.90 -17.01 12.67
N PHE A 38 3.35 -17.46 11.48
CA PHE A 38 3.27 -18.84 11.02
C PHE A 38 4.68 -19.42 10.82
N PRO A 39 5.40 -19.74 11.92
CA PRO A 39 6.80 -20.18 11.85
C PRO A 39 7.01 -21.51 11.11
N GLN A 40 5.94 -22.29 10.89
CA GLN A 40 5.99 -23.54 10.14
C GLN A 40 6.04 -23.35 8.62
N ILE A 41 5.78 -22.14 8.10
CA ILE A 41 5.78 -21.87 6.66
C ILE A 41 7.21 -21.82 6.11
N ASP A 42 7.45 -22.52 5.00
CA ASP A 42 8.70 -22.44 4.24
C ASP A 42 8.54 -21.60 2.97
N PHE A 43 9.54 -20.81 2.64
CA PHE A 43 9.54 -19.91 1.50
C PHE A 43 10.60 -20.32 0.48
N HIS A 44 10.18 -20.54 -0.77
CA HIS A 44 11.07 -20.92 -1.88
C HIS A 44 10.93 -19.95 -3.05
N PRO A 45 11.58 -18.77 -3.00
CA PRO A 45 11.61 -17.84 -4.13
C PRO A 45 12.43 -18.42 -5.28
N ARG A 46 11.80 -18.56 -6.45
CA ARG A 46 12.45 -19.01 -7.69
C ARG A 46 12.38 -17.90 -8.74
N HIS A 47 13.05 -18.10 -9.86
CA HIS A 47 13.12 -17.11 -10.93
C HIS A 47 11.74 -16.77 -11.53
N ASP A 48 10.83 -17.74 -11.67
CA ASP A 48 9.52 -17.59 -12.32
C ASP A 48 8.39 -17.30 -11.31
N ARG A 49 8.51 -17.81 -10.07
CA ARG A 49 7.51 -17.68 -9.02
C ARG A 49 8.10 -17.97 -7.63
N MET A 50 7.33 -17.66 -6.58
CA MET A 50 7.65 -18.08 -5.23
C MET A 50 6.66 -19.17 -4.79
N HIS A 51 7.17 -20.24 -4.20
CA HIS A 51 6.39 -21.26 -3.52
C HIS A 51 6.40 -20.97 -2.02
N ILE A 52 5.23 -20.97 -1.42
CA ILE A 52 5.02 -20.84 0.02
C ILE A 52 4.43 -22.16 0.48
N VAL A 53 5.23 -22.98 1.16
CA VAL A 53 4.79 -24.28 1.69
C VAL A 53 4.09 -24.04 3.02
N LEU A 54 2.81 -24.38 3.11
CA LEU A 54 1.96 -24.00 4.24
C LEU A 54 2.23 -24.82 5.51
N ASN A 55 2.64 -26.09 5.38
CA ASN A 55 2.92 -27.00 6.51
C ASN A 55 1.82 -26.97 7.60
N GLY A 56 0.54 -26.98 7.17
CA GLY A 56 -0.63 -26.93 8.06
C GLY A 56 -1.06 -25.50 8.47
N ALA A 57 -0.43 -24.46 7.97
CA ALA A 57 -0.91 -23.09 8.18
C ALA A 57 -2.24 -22.87 7.46
N PRO A 58 -3.27 -22.24 8.11
CA PRO A 58 -4.58 -22.02 7.51
C PRO A 58 -4.48 -21.06 6.30
N PHE A 59 -4.82 -21.55 5.11
CA PHE A 59 -4.75 -20.72 3.89
C PHE A 59 -5.56 -19.43 4.00
N ALA A 60 -6.72 -19.44 4.64
CA ALA A 60 -7.58 -18.27 4.80
C ALA A 60 -6.86 -17.11 5.54
N GLU A 61 -6.00 -17.41 6.52
CA GLU A 61 -5.23 -16.40 7.25
C GLU A 61 -4.02 -15.93 6.44
N VAL A 62 -3.40 -16.83 5.68
CA VAL A 62 -2.31 -16.50 4.75
C VAL A 62 -2.84 -15.60 3.61
N ASP A 63 -4.01 -15.91 3.05
CA ASP A 63 -4.68 -15.14 1.99
C ASP A 63 -4.93 -13.69 2.42
N LYS A 64 -5.50 -13.47 3.61
CA LYS A 64 -5.76 -12.12 4.15
C LYS A 64 -4.51 -11.24 4.16
N ARG A 65 -3.33 -11.83 4.40
CA ARG A 65 -2.07 -11.13 4.47
C ARG A 65 -1.43 -10.94 3.09
N LEU A 66 -1.42 -11.97 2.25
CA LEU A 66 -0.84 -11.92 0.90
C LEU A 66 -1.53 -10.89 0.01
N LYS A 67 -2.84 -10.71 0.15
CA LYS A 67 -3.62 -9.68 -0.58
C LYS A 67 -3.07 -8.27 -0.43
N LYS A 68 -2.35 -7.97 0.65
CA LYS A 68 -1.81 -6.64 0.96
C LYS A 68 -0.32 -6.49 0.63
N VAL A 69 0.35 -7.51 0.10
CA VAL A 69 1.79 -7.45 -0.20
C VAL A 69 2.03 -6.93 -1.62
N PHE A 70 2.64 -5.76 -1.71
CA PHE A 70 3.05 -5.20 -3.01
C PHE A 70 4.13 -6.05 -3.67
N GLY A 71 4.01 -6.24 -4.99
CA GLY A 71 4.85 -7.11 -5.80
C GLY A 71 4.21 -8.45 -6.15
N ILE A 72 3.14 -8.83 -5.46
CA ILE A 72 2.33 -10.00 -5.81
C ILE A 72 1.29 -9.62 -6.86
N GLN A 73 1.38 -10.20 -8.06
CA GLN A 73 0.39 -9.97 -9.11
C GLN A 73 -0.81 -10.91 -8.96
N THR A 74 -0.52 -12.20 -8.92
CA THR A 74 -1.51 -13.24 -8.67
C THR A 74 -0.90 -14.35 -7.83
N TYR A 75 -1.75 -15.10 -7.15
CA TYR A 75 -1.34 -16.29 -6.43
C TYR A 75 -2.46 -17.34 -6.47
N SER A 76 -2.08 -18.58 -6.29
CA SER A 76 -3.01 -19.72 -6.29
C SER A 76 -2.69 -20.63 -5.14
N PRO A 77 -3.66 -20.94 -4.27
CA PRO A 77 -3.51 -22.09 -3.39
C PRO A 77 -3.47 -23.36 -4.23
N ALA A 78 -2.62 -24.30 -3.87
CA ALA A 78 -2.41 -25.53 -4.61
C ALA A 78 -2.25 -26.73 -3.67
N ILE A 79 -2.58 -27.89 -4.20
CA ILE A 79 -2.33 -29.18 -3.55
C ILE A 79 -1.21 -29.85 -4.31
N LYS A 80 -0.14 -30.20 -3.61
CA LYS A 80 1.00 -30.95 -4.13
C LYS A 80 0.76 -32.42 -3.96
N ILE A 81 0.84 -33.19 -5.05
CA ILE A 81 0.57 -34.64 -5.08
C ILE A 81 1.66 -35.38 -5.85
N PRO A 82 1.72 -36.72 -5.70
CA PRO A 82 2.54 -37.60 -6.54
C PRO A 82 2.18 -37.49 -8.03
N LYS A 83 3.09 -37.92 -8.92
CA LYS A 83 2.89 -37.90 -10.38
C LYS A 83 2.20 -39.18 -10.89
N THR A 84 1.00 -39.48 -10.37
CA THR A 84 0.17 -40.59 -10.86
C THR A 84 -1.14 -40.06 -11.41
N LEU A 85 -1.73 -40.72 -12.40
CA LEU A 85 -3.03 -40.32 -12.97
C LEU A 85 -4.12 -40.42 -11.89
N GLU A 86 -4.10 -41.46 -11.10
CA GLU A 86 -5.07 -41.72 -10.03
C GLU A 86 -5.10 -40.56 -9.00
N ASP A 87 -3.92 -40.12 -8.52
CA ASP A 87 -3.83 -39.00 -7.58
C ASP A 87 -4.32 -37.66 -8.22
N ILE A 88 -4.03 -37.48 -9.52
CA ILE A 88 -4.48 -36.28 -10.25
C ILE A 88 -6.02 -36.30 -10.37
N GLU A 89 -6.63 -37.38 -10.77
CA GLU A 89 -8.09 -37.52 -10.92
C GLU A 89 -8.81 -37.35 -9.59
N LYS A 90 -8.37 -38.07 -8.56
CA LYS A 90 -8.95 -38.02 -7.22
C LYS A 90 -8.87 -36.58 -6.62
N THR A 91 -7.70 -35.96 -6.64
CA THR A 91 -7.52 -34.61 -6.09
C THR A 91 -8.29 -33.57 -6.89
N SER A 92 -8.36 -33.73 -8.22
CA SER A 92 -9.15 -32.88 -9.10
C SER A 92 -10.64 -32.94 -8.77
N LEU A 93 -11.17 -34.15 -8.54
CA LEU A 93 -12.55 -34.36 -8.16
C LEU A 93 -12.87 -33.72 -6.80
N GLU A 94 -12.06 -34.01 -5.79
CA GLU A 94 -12.25 -33.47 -4.45
C GLU A 94 -12.25 -31.93 -4.48
N LEU A 95 -11.31 -31.30 -5.20
CA LEU A 95 -11.20 -29.85 -5.31
C LEU A 95 -12.36 -29.23 -6.09
N MET A 96 -12.86 -29.93 -7.12
CA MET A 96 -14.04 -29.49 -7.89
C MET A 96 -15.31 -29.61 -7.07
N GLN A 97 -15.52 -30.69 -6.32
CA GLN A 97 -16.69 -30.89 -5.46
C GLN A 97 -16.82 -29.81 -4.37
N GLU A 98 -15.70 -29.30 -3.84
CA GLU A 98 -15.73 -28.17 -2.84
C GLU A 98 -16.17 -26.84 -3.45
N THR A 99 -15.90 -26.59 -4.73
CA THR A 99 -16.06 -25.28 -5.34
C THR A 99 -17.15 -25.18 -6.39
N PHE A 100 -17.49 -26.31 -7.04
CA PHE A 100 -18.51 -26.35 -8.08
C PHE A 100 -19.92 -26.12 -7.50
N LYS A 101 -20.70 -25.30 -8.20
CA LYS A 101 -22.13 -25.12 -7.93
C LYS A 101 -22.91 -25.41 -9.19
N PRO A 102 -24.14 -25.99 -9.10
CA PRO A 102 -24.97 -26.26 -10.26
C PRO A 102 -25.13 -25.02 -11.15
N GLY A 103 -24.88 -25.19 -12.45
CA GLY A 103 -24.93 -24.12 -13.44
C GLY A 103 -23.59 -23.49 -13.79
N MET A 104 -22.54 -23.73 -13.02
CA MET A 104 -21.18 -23.29 -13.37
C MET A 104 -20.60 -24.10 -14.52
N THR A 105 -19.75 -23.46 -15.28
CA THR A 105 -18.95 -24.07 -16.34
C THR A 105 -17.51 -24.24 -15.90
N PHE A 106 -16.80 -25.22 -16.47
CA PHE A 106 -15.41 -25.48 -16.11
C PHE A 106 -14.50 -25.71 -17.31
N LYS A 107 -13.20 -25.64 -17.04
CA LYS A 107 -12.13 -25.99 -17.96
C LYS A 107 -10.97 -26.65 -17.21
N VAL A 108 -10.43 -27.72 -17.72
CA VAL A 108 -9.13 -28.25 -17.31
C VAL A 108 -8.04 -27.55 -18.13
N ASN A 109 -7.01 -27.07 -17.44
CA ASN A 109 -5.88 -26.38 -18.06
C ASN A 109 -4.57 -26.93 -17.51
N THR A 110 -3.98 -27.87 -18.22
CA THR A 110 -2.71 -28.50 -17.86
C THR A 110 -1.53 -27.69 -18.39
N LYS A 111 -0.50 -27.54 -17.57
CA LYS A 111 0.86 -27.09 -17.96
C LYS A 111 1.86 -28.18 -17.59
N ARG A 112 2.76 -28.49 -18.50
CA ARG A 112 3.76 -29.53 -18.31
C ARG A 112 5.16 -28.98 -18.53
N SER A 113 6.00 -29.01 -17.50
CA SER A 113 7.44 -28.75 -17.57
C SER A 113 8.28 -30.05 -17.51
N ASP A 114 7.67 -31.15 -17.03
CA ASP A 114 8.26 -32.47 -17.09
C ASP A 114 7.84 -33.20 -18.39
N HIS A 115 8.69 -33.15 -19.40
CA HIS A 115 8.45 -33.80 -20.68
C HIS A 115 8.57 -35.32 -20.63
N LYS A 116 9.03 -35.90 -19.52
CA LYS A 116 9.12 -37.38 -19.32
C LYS A 116 7.85 -37.98 -18.72
N PHE A 117 6.90 -37.13 -18.28
CA PHE A 117 5.62 -37.61 -17.77
C PHE A 117 4.85 -38.31 -18.89
N GLU A 118 4.16 -39.42 -18.56
CA GLU A 118 3.52 -40.31 -19.50
C GLU A 118 2.50 -39.64 -20.42
N TYR A 119 1.69 -38.72 -19.89
CA TYR A 119 0.61 -38.05 -20.62
C TYR A 119 1.02 -36.66 -21.06
N ASP A 120 0.64 -36.28 -22.28
CA ASP A 120 0.78 -34.90 -22.74
C ASP A 120 -0.34 -34.00 -22.19
N THR A 121 -0.23 -32.69 -22.46
CA THR A 121 -1.17 -31.70 -21.96
C THR A 121 -2.61 -31.93 -22.37
N ASN A 122 -2.85 -32.36 -23.64
CA ASN A 122 -4.19 -32.60 -24.16
C ASN A 122 -4.77 -33.90 -23.62
N GLN A 123 -3.94 -34.94 -23.55
CA GLN A 123 -4.33 -36.20 -22.94
C GLN A 123 -4.78 -36.02 -21.49
N LEU A 124 -4.00 -35.27 -20.67
CA LEU A 124 -4.40 -35.00 -19.28
C LEU A 124 -5.67 -34.16 -19.19
N ASN A 125 -5.84 -33.14 -20.04
CA ASN A 125 -7.06 -32.36 -20.05
C ASN A 125 -8.30 -33.23 -20.32
N ASN A 126 -8.20 -34.17 -21.26
CA ASN A 126 -9.29 -35.06 -21.61
C ASN A 126 -9.54 -36.09 -20.51
N LEU A 127 -8.51 -36.82 -20.06
CA LEU A 127 -8.66 -37.86 -19.03
C LEU A 127 -9.29 -37.30 -17.75
N VAL A 128 -8.75 -36.15 -17.25
CA VAL A 128 -9.31 -35.53 -16.06
C VAL A 128 -10.69 -34.92 -16.32
N GLY A 129 -10.93 -34.39 -17.52
CA GLY A 129 -12.25 -33.86 -17.92
C GLY A 129 -13.30 -34.95 -17.91
N ASP A 130 -13.02 -36.12 -18.56
CA ASP A 130 -13.91 -37.27 -18.64
C ASP A 130 -14.18 -37.83 -17.24
N TYR A 131 -13.12 -37.98 -16.41
CA TYR A 131 -13.27 -38.44 -15.03
C TYR A 131 -14.19 -37.52 -14.20
N LEU A 132 -14.08 -36.18 -14.36
CA LEU A 132 -14.95 -35.24 -13.68
C LEU A 132 -16.40 -35.30 -14.18
N PHE A 133 -16.63 -35.51 -15.48
CA PHE A 133 -17.97 -35.70 -16.04
C PHE A 133 -18.66 -36.94 -15.49
N ASP A 134 -17.92 -38.02 -15.27
CA ASP A 134 -18.45 -39.26 -14.73
C ASP A 134 -18.83 -39.18 -13.24
N HIS A 135 -18.28 -38.18 -12.50
CA HIS A 135 -18.43 -38.09 -11.03
C HIS A 135 -19.16 -36.85 -10.54
N ILE A 136 -19.43 -35.85 -11.41
CA ILE A 136 -20.13 -34.62 -11.06
C ILE A 136 -21.31 -34.38 -11.99
N ASP A 137 -22.52 -34.45 -11.43
CA ASP A 137 -23.74 -34.20 -12.18
C ASP A 137 -23.83 -32.75 -12.65
N HIS A 138 -24.42 -32.56 -13.84
CA HIS A 138 -24.68 -31.26 -14.44
C HIS A 138 -23.44 -30.42 -14.76
N LEU A 139 -22.23 -30.98 -14.76
CA LEU A 139 -21.00 -30.32 -15.13
C LEU A 139 -21.02 -29.96 -16.62
N LYS A 140 -20.57 -28.76 -16.98
CA LYS A 140 -20.50 -28.28 -18.37
C LYS A 140 -19.12 -27.68 -18.67
N ALA A 141 -18.54 -28.12 -19.79
CA ALA A 141 -17.25 -27.54 -20.23
C ALA A 141 -17.47 -26.21 -20.99
N GLU A 142 -16.65 -25.22 -20.71
CA GLU A 142 -16.57 -23.96 -21.46
C GLU A 142 -15.11 -23.55 -21.64
N MET A 143 -14.68 -23.41 -22.90
CA MET A 143 -13.26 -23.21 -23.21
C MET A 143 -12.80 -21.75 -23.21
N LYS A 144 -13.71 -20.81 -23.48
CA LYS A 144 -13.35 -19.38 -23.61
C LYS A 144 -13.51 -18.61 -22.31
N HIS A 145 -14.67 -18.76 -21.67
CA HIS A 145 -15.05 -18.02 -20.47
C HIS A 145 -15.61 -18.94 -19.37
N PRO A 146 -14.83 -19.94 -18.91
CA PRO A 146 -15.28 -20.85 -17.86
C PRO A 146 -15.39 -20.12 -16.52
N ASP A 147 -16.38 -20.52 -15.71
CA ASP A 147 -16.52 -20.02 -14.33
C ASP A 147 -15.41 -20.58 -13.42
N LEU A 148 -15.02 -21.85 -13.64
CA LEU A 148 -13.94 -22.52 -12.90
C LEU A 148 -12.84 -23.00 -13.84
N VAL A 149 -11.59 -22.77 -13.50
CA VAL A 149 -10.43 -23.30 -14.21
C VAL A 149 -9.64 -24.21 -13.29
N LEU A 150 -9.74 -25.50 -13.50
CA LEU A 150 -8.89 -26.49 -12.85
C LEU A 150 -7.51 -26.47 -13.51
N ARG A 151 -6.48 -26.06 -12.78
CA ARG A 151 -5.10 -25.95 -13.25
C ARG A 151 -4.29 -27.13 -12.73
N ILE A 152 -3.67 -27.87 -13.63
CA ILE A 152 -2.78 -28.99 -13.34
C ILE A 152 -1.38 -28.61 -13.83
N GLU A 153 -0.44 -28.46 -12.92
CA GLU A 153 0.96 -28.19 -13.27
C GLU A 153 1.83 -29.43 -13.01
N VAL A 154 2.20 -30.15 -14.07
CA VAL A 154 3.11 -31.29 -13.99
C VAL A 154 4.55 -30.79 -14.01
N ARG A 155 5.25 -30.97 -12.91
CA ARG A 155 6.65 -30.58 -12.73
C ARG A 155 7.54 -31.81 -12.52
N GLN A 156 8.87 -31.58 -12.47
CA GLN A 156 9.82 -32.68 -12.29
C GLN A 156 9.66 -33.38 -10.93
N ASP A 157 9.35 -32.62 -9.88
CA ASP A 157 9.26 -33.08 -8.49
C ASP A 157 7.86 -33.59 -8.10
N ALA A 158 6.79 -33.01 -8.66
CA ALA A 158 5.40 -33.34 -8.25
C ALA A 158 4.39 -32.78 -9.26
N VAL A 159 3.09 -33.05 -9.02
CA VAL A 159 1.98 -32.35 -9.67
C VAL A 159 1.34 -31.39 -8.67
N TYR A 160 0.97 -30.21 -9.16
CA TYR A 160 0.30 -29.17 -8.39
C TYR A 160 -1.07 -28.89 -8.99
N ILE A 161 -2.12 -29.05 -8.19
CA ILE A 161 -3.50 -28.84 -8.63
C ILE A 161 -4.07 -27.62 -7.91
N SER A 162 -4.69 -26.72 -8.66
CA SER A 162 -5.34 -25.51 -8.15
C SER A 162 -6.55 -25.15 -9.00
N ASN A 163 -7.59 -24.61 -8.36
CA ASN A 163 -8.80 -24.13 -9.05
C ASN A 163 -9.09 -22.66 -8.77
N GLN A 164 -8.25 -21.99 -8.01
CA GLN A 164 -8.37 -20.57 -7.70
C GLN A 164 -7.20 -19.77 -8.29
N LEU A 165 -7.52 -18.59 -8.81
CA LEU A 165 -6.53 -17.58 -9.19
C LEU A 165 -6.91 -16.29 -8.47
N LEU A 166 -6.18 -15.99 -7.42
CA LEU A 166 -6.39 -14.82 -6.60
C LEU A 166 -5.48 -13.66 -7.06
N HIS A 167 -5.99 -12.44 -6.94
CA HIS A 167 -5.24 -11.25 -7.31
C HIS A 167 -4.62 -10.60 -6.08
N GLY A 168 -3.34 -10.26 -6.19
CA GLY A 168 -2.66 -9.40 -5.24
C GLY A 168 -2.80 -7.92 -5.63
N VAL A 169 -2.25 -7.04 -4.82
CA VAL A 169 -2.26 -5.58 -5.09
C VAL A 169 -1.31 -5.13 -6.20
N GLY A 170 -0.50 -6.05 -6.75
CA GLY A 170 0.48 -5.73 -7.81
C GLY A 170 1.59 -4.79 -7.34
N GLY A 171 2.10 -3.98 -8.28
CA GLY A 171 3.14 -2.99 -7.97
C GLY A 171 4.53 -3.59 -7.76
N MET A 172 5.34 -2.89 -6.95
CA MET A 172 6.73 -3.23 -6.64
C MET A 172 6.89 -3.52 -5.14
N PRO A 173 7.76 -4.44 -4.74
CA PRO A 173 8.02 -4.70 -3.31
C PRO A 173 8.50 -3.44 -2.60
N VAL A 174 7.91 -3.11 -1.46
CA VAL A 174 8.31 -1.94 -0.66
C VAL A 174 9.80 -2.02 -0.30
N GLY A 175 10.50 -0.90 -0.45
CA GLY A 175 11.93 -0.76 -0.24
C GLY A 175 12.79 -0.98 -1.48
N THR A 176 12.20 -1.27 -2.67
CA THR A 176 12.96 -1.43 -3.93
C THR A 176 13.22 -0.11 -4.66
N ALA A 177 12.44 0.95 -4.37
CA ALA A 177 12.57 2.27 -5.00
C ALA A 177 13.26 3.32 -4.10
N GLY A 178 13.90 2.87 -3.01
CA GLY A 178 14.54 3.75 -2.04
C GLY A 178 13.58 4.25 -0.96
N LYS A 179 14.10 5.14 -0.13
CA LYS A 179 13.39 5.72 1.03
C LYS A 179 12.96 7.15 0.74
N ALA A 180 11.80 7.56 1.27
CA ALA A 180 11.28 8.91 1.17
C ALA A 180 10.51 9.32 2.42
N VAL A 181 10.23 10.61 2.57
CA VAL A 181 9.27 11.10 3.55
C VAL A 181 7.95 11.44 2.86
N MET A 182 6.85 11.20 3.56
CA MET A 182 5.51 11.50 3.12
C MET A 182 4.88 12.51 4.07
N MET A 183 4.51 13.68 3.57
CA MET A 183 3.75 14.68 4.33
C MET A 183 2.31 14.18 4.47
N LEU A 184 1.98 13.64 5.64
CA LEU A 184 0.67 13.05 5.93
C LEU A 184 -0.23 14.08 6.62
N SER A 185 -1.41 14.33 6.05
CA SER A 185 -2.52 15.04 6.70
C SER A 185 -3.59 14.04 7.18
N GLY A 186 -4.53 14.49 7.99
CA GLY A 186 -5.71 13.71 8.39
C GLY A 186 -6.81 13.62 7.32
N GLY A 187 -6.62 14.23 6.14
CA GLY A 187 -7.56 14.21 5.03
C GLY A 187 -7.48 12.96 4.16
N ILE A 188 -8.34 12.89 3.12
CA ILE A 188 -8.49 11.72 2.25
C ILE A 188 -7.30 11.52 1.31
N ASP A 189 -6.69 12.61 0.82
CA ASP A 189 -5.76 12.57 -0.31
C ASP A 189 -4.38 12.03 0.06
N SER A 190 -3.85 12.40 1.22
CA SER A 190 -2.49 12.01 1.62
C SER A 190 -2.35 10.52 1.97
N PRO A 191 -3.32 9.81 2.59
CA PRO A 191 -3.28 8.37 2.73
C PRO A 191 -3.29 7.63 1.37
N VAL A 192 -4.07 8.10 0.41
CA VAL A 192 -4.10 7.55 -0.96
C VAL A 192 -2.75 7.75 -1.65
N ALA A 193 -2.19 8.96 -1.57
CA ALA A 193 -0.86 9.24 -2.10
C ALA A 193 0.23 8.36 -1.46
N SER A 194 0.12 8.10 -0.16
CA SER A 194 1.00 7.20 0.59
C SER A 194 0.93 5.77 0.05
N TRP A 195 -0.28 5.25 -0.14
CA TRP A 195 -0.49 3.91 -0.70
C TRP A 195 0.07 3.79 -2.11
N LEU A 196 -0.13 4.81 -2.95
CA LEU A 196 0.44 4.86 -4.30
C LEU A 196 1.98 4.88 -4.28
N ALA A 197 2.60 5.59 -3.34
CA ALA A 197 4.05 5.58 -3.15
C ALA A 197 4.56 4.19 -2.74
N LEU A 198 3.92 3.55 -1.75
CA LEU A 198 4.21 2.18 -1.33
C LEU A 198 4.05 1.19 -2.49
N LYS A 199 3.01 1.34 -3.32
CA LYS A 199 2.76 0.50 -4.51
C LYS A 199 3.89 0.59 -5.55
N ARG A 200 4.61 1.72 -5.59
CA ARG A 200 5.80 1.88 -6.44
C ARG A 200 7.10 1.42 -5.79
N GLY A 201 7.00 0.77 -4.63
CA GLY A 201 8.15 0.20 -3.92
C GLY A 201 8.92 1.20 -3.06
N VAL A 202 8.39 2.40 -2.83
CA VAL A 202 9.02 3.40 -1.96
C VAL A 202 8.84 3.00 -0.51
N ASP A 203 9.92 3.05 0.27
CA ASP A 203 9.87 2.93 1.74
C ASP A 203 9.64 4.32 2.31
N ILE A 204 8.42 4.58 2.82
CA ILE A 204 8.03 5.92 3.29
C ILE A 204 8.03 6.00 4.81
N GLU A 205 8.45 7.16 5.33
CA GLU A 205 8.21 7.59 6.70
C GLU A 205 7.20 8.74 6.69
N MET A 206 6.20 8.70 7.58
CA MET A 206 5.16 9.73 7.66
C MET A 206 5.65 10.93 8.46
N VAL A 207 5.51 12.12 7.88
CA VAL A 207 5.75 13.40 8.55
C VAL A 207 4.41 14.10 8.74
N HIS A 208 4.01 14.30 9.98
CA HIS A 208 2.75 14.95 10.33
C HIS A 208 3.02 16.20 11.17
N PHE A 209 2.45 17.31 10.74
CA PHE A 209 2.54 18.59 11.44
C PHE A 209 1.37 18.74 12.40
N PHE A 210 1.64 19.04 13.67
CA PHE A 210 0.61 19.25 14.68
C PHE A 210 0.86 20.53 15.48
N SER A 211 -0.21 21.16 15.94
CA SER A 211 -0.15 22.53 16.50
C SER A 211 -0.98 22.64 17.78
N PRO A 212 -0.57 21.99 18.88
CA PRO A 212 -1.25 22.18 20.15
C PRO A 212 -1.06 23.63 20.66
N PRO A 213 -2.06 24.27 21.29
CA PRO A 213 -3.38 23.75 21.63
C PRO A 213 -4.42 23.83 20.51
N TYR A 214 -4.06 24.32 19.34
CA TYR A 214 -4.97 24.55 18.21
C TYR A 214 -5.44 23.28 17.50
N THR A 215 -4.61 22.22 17.43
CA THR A 215 -5.02 20.89 17.01
C THR A 215 -5.25 20.01 18.21
N THR A 216 -6.26 19.14 18.11
CA THR A 216 -6.61 18.22 19.21
C THR A 216 -5.74 16.97 19.18
N GLU A 217 -5.61 16.30 20.33
CA GLU A 217 -5.00 14.96 20.42
C GLU A 217 -5.70 13.94 19.52
N LYS A 218 -7.02 14.09 19.31
CA LYS A 218 -7.80 13.25 18.37
C LYS A 218 -7.33 13.42 16.93
N ALA A 219 -6.94 14.62 16.49
CA ALA A 219 -6.40 14.86 15.16
C ALA A 219 -5.06 14.14 14.96
N LEU A 220 -4.18 14.19 15.97
CA LEU A 220 -2.91 13.46 15.97
C LEU A 220 -3.12 11.94 15.99
N ALA A 221 -4.03 11.46 16.84
CA ALA A 221 -4.40 10.04 16.93
C ALA A 221 -4.97 9.53 15.60
N LYS A 222 -5.82 10.31 14.92
CA LYS A 222 -6.35 10.01 13.58
C LYS A 222 -5.22 9.81 12.56
N ALA A 223 -4.23 10.70 12.51
CA ALA A 223 -3.10 10.58 11.60
C ALA A 223 -2.24 9.33 11.89
N LYS A 224 -2.06 9.00 13.17
CA LYS A 224 -1.39 7.75 13.60
C LYS A 224 -2.17 6.51 13.17
N GLU A 225 -3.50 6.47 13.35
CA GLU A 225 -4.33 5.33 12.92
C GLU A 225 -4.37 5.18 11.40
N LEU A 226 -4.42 6.28 10.63
CA LEU A 226 -4.29 6.23 9.17
C LEU A 226 -2.95 5.60 8.76
N THR A 227 -1.88 5.91 9.48
CA THR A 227 -0.57 5.27 9.29
C THR A 227 -0.65 3.77 9.63
N GLY A 228 -1.38 3.36 10.67
CA GLY A 228 -1.62 1.96 11.03
C GLY A 228 -2.35 1.17 9.94
N ILE A 229 -3.34 1.79 9.27
CA ILE A 229 -4.00 1.17 8.10
C ILE A 229 -3.00 0.95 6.97
N LEU A 230 -2.17 1.95 6.66
CA LEU A 230 -1.15 1.86 5.61
C LEU A 230 -0.01 0.90 5.96
N ALA A 231 0.31 0.72 7.23
CA ALA A 231 1.30 -0.24 7.70
C ALA A 231 0.94 -1.70 7.36
N ASN A 232 -0.35 -2.01 7.09
CA ASN A 232 -0.74 -3.33 6.56
C ASN A 232 -0.03 -3.68 5.25
N TYR A 233 0.39 -2.69 4.47
CA TYR A 233 1.06 -2.86 3.18
C TYR A 233 2.59 -2.80 3.28
N ALA A 234 3.13 -2.28 4.39
CA ALA A 234 4.57 -2.09 4.61
C ALA A 234 5.13 -2.88 5.80
N GLY A 235 4.25 -3.46 6.64
CA GLY A 235 4.59 -4.17 7.87
C GLY A 235 4.88 -3.25 9.07
N LYS A 236 5.48 -2.09 8.84
CA LYS A 236 5.75 -1.04 9.83
C LYS A 236 6.04 0.26 9.10
N ILE A 237 5.56 1.39 9.62
CA ILE A 237 5.87 2.72 9.11
C ILE A 237 6.29 3.59 10.32
N ASN A 238 7.40 4.31 10.20
CA ASN A 238 7.76 5.32 11.19
C ASN A 238 6.90 6.57 11.00
N PHE A 239 6.33 7.05 12.09
CA PHE A 239 5.55 8.28 12.16
C PHE A 239 6.38 9.35 12.87
N ILE A 240 6.49 10.52 12.27
CA ILE A 240 7.28 11.64 12.74
C ILE A 240 6.31 12.79 12.99
N ALA A 241 6.05 13.08 14.26
CA ALA A 241 5.25 14.22 14.69
C ALA A 241 6.16 15.47 14.77
N VAL A 242 5.73 16.54 14.11
CA VAL A 242 6.50 17.79 14.03
C VAL A 242 5.70 18.91 14.68
N PRO A 243 6.18 19.53 15.79
CA PRO A 243 5.50 20.67 16.41
C PRO A 243 5.55 21.87 15.46
N PHE A 244 4.39 22.48 15.22
CA PHE A 244 4.29 23.53 14.19
C PHE A 244 3.58 24.80 14.67
N ALA A 245 3.06 24.84 15.90
CA ALA A 245 2.30 25.96 16.46
C ALA A 245 3.07 27.29 16.44
N GLU A 246 4.31 27.32 16.95
CA GLU A 246 5.14 28.52 17.02
C GLU A 246 5.36 29.15 15.64
N ILE A 247 5.60 28.31 14.63
CA ILE A 247 5.76 28.77 13.24
C ILE A 247 4.47 29.40 12.73
N GLN A 248 3.32 28.80 12.98
CA GLN A 248 2.03 29.32 12.54
C GLN A 248 1.67 30.65 13.23
N GLU A 249 1.88 30.73 14.54
CA GLU A 249 1.68 31.98 15.32
C GLU A 249 2.57 33.11 14.80
N THR A 250 3.85 32.85 14.60
CA THR A 250 4.81 33.79 14.07
C THR A 250 4.43 34.28 12.66
N ILE A 251 3.99 33.38 11.79
CA ILE A 251 3.52 33.72 10.44
C ILE A 251 2.27 34.57 10.52
N LYS A 252 1.30 34.23 11.37
CA LYS A 252 0.04 34.97 11.53
C LYS A 252 0.27 36.38 12.06
N GLU A 253 1.17 36.55 13.02
CA GLU A 253 1.51 37.85 13.62
C GLU A 253 2.22 38.80 12.65
N LYS A 254 3.17 38.27 11.84
CA LYS A 254 4.13 39.11 11.09
C LYS A 254 3.83 39.26 9.61
N LEU A 255 2.94 38.45 9.05
CA LEU A 255 2.72 38.40 7.60
C LEU A 255 1.29 38.77 7.18
N PRO A 256 1.11 39.32 5.97
CA PRO A 256 -0.22 39.64 5.47
C PRO A 256 -1.02 38.34 5.18
N GLU A 257 -2.33 38.36 5.51
CA GLU A 257 -3.27 37.22 5.42
C GLU A 257 -3.17 36.44 4.09
N GLY A 258 -3.07 37.15 2.95
CA GLY A 258 -3.04 36.50 1.63
C GLY A 258 -1.83 35.57 1.41
N TYR A 259 -0.76 35.70 2.20
CA TYR A 259 0.46 34.90 2.07
C TYR A 259 0.67 33.85 3.19
N LEU A 260 -0.19 33.83 4.22
CA LEU A 260 -0.06 32.91 5.36
C LEU A 260 0.08 31.47 4.89
N MET A 261 -0.86 31.00 4.06
CA MET A 261 -0.84 29.63 3.54
C MET A 261 0.40 29.32 2.69
N THR A 262 0.85 30.27 1.88
CA THR A 262 2.02 30.07 1.03
C THR A 262 3.29 29.92 1.86
N VAL A 263 3.52 30.82 2.82
CA VAL A 263 4.71 30.80 3.66
C VAL A 263 4.66 29.61 4.63
N GLN A 264 3.51 29.31 5.23
CA GLN A 264 3.34 28.12 6.05
C GLN A 264 3.73 26.82 5.31
N ARG A 265 3.29 26.67 4.07
CA ARG A 265 3.65 25.51 3.24
C ARG A 265 5.12 25.47 2.86
N ARG A 266 5.77 26.62 2.70
CA ARG A 266 7.22 26.70 2.51
C ARG A 266 7.97 26.18 3.74
N PHE A 267 7.56 26.56 4.96
CA PHE A 267 8.14 26.01 6.20
C PHE A 267 7.93 24.51 6.32
N MET A 268 6.72 24.03 6.03
CA MET A 268 6.43 22.58 6.04
C MET A 268 7.35 21.82 5.09
N LEU A 269 7.58 22.36 3.89
CA LEU A 269 8.43 21.70 2.89
C LEU A 269 9.92 21.77 3.29
N GLN A 270 10.39 22.86 3.88
CA GLN A 270 11.75 22.98 4.41
C GLN A 270 12.00 21.97 5.56
N LEU A 271 11.04 21.85 6.49
CA LEU A 271 11.09 20.88 7.57
C LEU A 271 11.08 19.44 7.02
N ALA A 272 10.18 19.14 6.08
CA ALA A 272 10.13 17.82 5.44
C ALA A 272 11.44 17.48 4.73
N ASP A 273 12.10 18.47 4.10
CA ASP A 273 13.39 18.25 3.43
C ASP A 273 14.53 17.99 4.42
N ARG A 274 14.58 18.71 5.55
CA ARG A 274 15.55 18.43 6.62
C ARG A 274 15.35 17.06 7.25
N ILE A 275 14.09 16.71 7.56
CA ILE A 275 13.74 15.38 8.07
C ILE A 275 14.14 14.32 7.05
N ARG A 276 13.81 14.49 5.76
CA ARG A 276 14.23 13.61 4.68
C ARG A 276 15.75 13.39 4.68
N ALA A 277 16.51 14.46 4.73
CA ALA A 277 17.99 14.39 4.74
C ALA A 277 18.49 13.63 5.98
N MET A 278 18.01 13.98 7.16
CA MET A 278 18.34 13.32 8.42
C MET A 278 17.99 11.82 8.42
N ARG A 279 16.89 11.46 7.77
CA ARG A 279 16.39 10.08 7.70
C ARG A 279 16.93 9.28 6.50
N GLY A 280 17.78 9.88 5.67
CA GLY A 280 18.38 9.25 4.48
C GLY A 280 17.37 9.02 3.34
N GLY A 281 16.31 9.83 3.28
CA GLY A 281 15.34 9.79 2.20
C GLY A 281 15.83 10.48 0.92
N LEU A 282 15.31 10.08 -0.25
CA LEU A 282 15.69 10.60 -1.57
C LEU A 282 14.68 11.61 -2.12
N ALA A 283 13.44 11.58 -1.65
CA ALA A 283 12.35 12.41 -2.16
C ALA A 283 11.36 12.77 -1.04
N ILE A 284 10.54 13.76 -1.31
CA ILE A 284 9.39 14.15 -0.50
C ILE A 284 8.13 13.79 -1.29
N PHE A 285 7.16 13.19 -0.63
CA PHE A 285 5.83 12.91 -1.18
C PHE A 285 4.77 13.73 -0.45
N ASN A 286 3.71 14.11 -1.15
CA ASN A 286 2.53 14.70 -0.54
C ASN A 286 1.23 14.32 -1.29
N GLY A 287 0.07 14.64 -0.69
CA GLY A 287 -1.25 14.35 -1.25
C GLY A 287 -1.88 15.53 -2.00
N GLU A 288 -1.10 16.44 -2.57
CA GLU A 288 -1.64 17.59 -3.32
C GLU A 288 -2.19 17.17 -4.68
N SER A 289 -3.40 17.66 -5.02
CA SER A 289 -4.03 17.55 -6.34
C SER A 289 -4.17 18.94 -6.97
N VAL A 290 -3.84 19.05 -8.26
CA VAL A 290 -3.80 20.36 -8.95
C VAL A 290 -5.19 20.99 -9.00
N GLY A 291 -5.30 22.21 -8.48
CA GLY A 291 -6.54 23.00 -8.55
C GLY A 291 -7.61 22.67 -7.52
N GLN A 292 -7.36 21.72 -6.61
CA GLN A 292 -8.36 21.31 -5.62
C GLN A 292 -8.63 22.39 -4.56
N VAL A 293 -7.57 23.06 -4.07
CA VAL A 293 -7.66 24.18 -3.12
C VAL A 293 -6.69 25.30 -3.50
N ALA A 294 -6.81 26.45 -2.85
CA ALA A 294 -6.05 27.67 -3.16
C ALA A 294 -4.52 27.47 -3.14
N SER A 295 -4.00 26.63 -2.24
CA SER A 295 -2.57 26.32 -2.15
C SER A 295 -2.09 25.32 -3.19
N GLN A 296 -2.98 24.70 -3.95
CA GLN A 296 -2.69 23.64 -4.93
C GLN A 296 -2.82 24.11 -6.38
N THR A 297 -2.82 25.43 -6.63
CA THR A 297 -2.64 25.97 -7.98
C THR A 297 -1.20 25.83 -8.43
N LEU A 298 -0.95 25.77 -9.74
CA LEU A 298 0.44 25.68 -10.25
C LEU A 298 1.28 26.87 -9.80
N GLN A 299 0.70 28.09 -9.72
CA GLN A 299 1.38 29.28 -9.21
C GLN A 299 1.75 29.13 -7.74
N SER A 300 0.85 28.58 -6.92
CA SER A 300 1.14 28.30 -5.50
C SER A 300 2.24 27.25 -5.37
N MET A 301 2.19 26.19 -6.17
CA MET A 301 3.21 25.14 -6.16
C MET A 301 4.60 25.68 -6.55
N VAL A 302 4.70 26.60 -7.52
CA VAL A 302 5.97 27.27 -7.86
C VAL A 302 6.51 28.04 -6.67
N ALA A 303 5.67 28.87 -6.01
CA ALA A 303 6.11 29.66 -4.87
C ALA A 303 6.47 28.81 -3.65
N ILE A 304 5.81 27.69 -3.44
CA ILE A 304 6.04 26.75 -2.33
C ILE A 304 7.28 25.90 -2.57
N ASN A 305 7.43 25.31 -3.77
CA ASN A 305 8.54 24.40 -4.09
C ASN A 305 9.90 25.09 -4.18
N ASP A 306 9.95 26.40 -4.31
CA ASP A 306 11.19 27.16 -4.44
C ASP A 306 12.20 26.97 -3.27
N VAL A 307 11.74 26.47 -2.14
CA VAL A 307 12.57 26.25 -0.95
C VAL A 307 13.42 24.98 -0.99
N THR A 308 13.23 24.12 -1.97
CA THR A 308 13.97 22.87 -2.11
C THR A 308 14.17 22.46 -3.56
N THR A 309 15.31 21.85 -3.85
CA THR A 309 15.62 21.17 -5.12
C THR A 309 15.37 19.67 -5.05
N THR A 310 14.99 19.15 -3.88
CA THR A 310 14.61 17.74 -3.71
C THR A 310 13.35 17.43 -4.52
N PRO A 311 13.28 16.27 -5.21
CA PRO A 311 12.07 15.88 -5.90
C PRO A 311 10.86 15.83 -4.97
N VAL A 312 9.81 16.62 -5.28
CA VAL A 312 8.52 16.60 -4.60
C VAL A 312 7.53 15.87 -5.50
N ILE A 313 7.14 14.66 -5.10
CA ILE A 313 6.29 13.75 -5.88
C ILE A 313 4.86 13.82 -5.34
N ARG A 314 3.90 14.00 -6.24
CA ARG A 314 2.48 14.16 -5.96
C ARG A 314 1.68 13.04 -6.65
N PRO A 315 1.53 11.86 -6.04
CA PRO A 315 0.91 10.72 -6.71
C PRO A 315 -0.53 10.95 -7.18
N VAL A 316 -1.26 11.84 -6.52
CA VAL A 316 -2.68 12.16 -6.83
C VAL A 316 -2.86 13.47 -7.60
N ALA A 317 -1.78 14.08 -8.10
CA ALA A 317 -1.80 15.43 -8.69
C ALA A 317 -2.82 15.60 -9.85
N THR A 318 -3.10 14.55 -10.60
CA THR A 318 -3.97 14.55 -11.78
C THR A 318 -5.22 13.70 -11.59
N MET A 319 -5.48 13.20 -10.40
CA MET A 319 -6.65 12.38 -10.09
C MET A 319 -7.85 13.24 -9.73
N ASP A 320 -9.02 12.86 -10.20
CA ASP A 320 -10.28 13.45 -9.78
C ASP A 320 -10.61 13.08 -8.32
N LYS A 321 -11.35 13.94 -7.62
CA LYS A 321 -11.72 13.69 -6.23
C LYS A 321 -12.49 12.38 -6.04
N THR A 322 -13.33 12.01 -7.00
CA THR A 322 -14.09 10.75 -6.97
C THR A 322 -13.20 9.51 -7.11
N GLU A 323 -12.14 9.59 -7.92
CA GLU A 323 -11.14 8.52 -8.04
C GLU A 323 -10.36 8.34 -6.74
N ILE A 324 -9.96 9.46 -6.10
CA ILE A 324 -9.26 9.44 -4.82
C ILE A 324 -10.16 8.84 -3.72
N ILE A 325 -11.43 9.24 -3.66
CA ILE A 325 -12.41 8.72 -2.69
C ILE A 325 -12.56 7.20 -2.86
N LYS A 326 -12.80 6.74 -4.10
CA LYS A 326 -12.94 5.31 -4.38
C LYS A 326 -11.70 4.51 -3.92
N LEU A 327 -10.51 5.04 -4.20
CA LEU A 327 -9.28 4.38 -3.77
C LEU A 327 -9.13 4.41 -2.24
N ALA A 328 -9.56 5.50 -1.57
CA ALA A 328 -9.57 5.58 -0.11
C ALA A 328 -10.51 4.55 0.53
N GLU A 329 -11.68 4.31 -0.09
CA GLU A 329 -12.63 3.24 0.30
C GLU A 329 -11.98 1.86 0.13
N ASP A 330 -11.39 1.59 -1.05
CA ASP A 330 -10.75 0.31 -1.37
C ASP A 330 -9.60 -0.06 -0.42
N ILE A 331 -8.85 0.93 0.07
CA ILE A 331 -7.74 0.73 1.01
C ILE A 331 -8.15 0.87 2.48
N GLY A 332 -9.41 1.22 2.77
CA GLY A 332 -9.99 1.32 4.11
C GLY A 332 -9.57 2.57 4.90
N THR A 333 -9.17 3.66 4.23
CA THR A 333 -8.80 4.92 4.91
C THR A 333 -9.92 5.95 4.92
N PHE A 334 -10.98 5.77 4.11
CA PHE A 334 -12.01 6.78 3.90
C PHE A 334 -12.74 7.16 5.18
N ASP A 335 -13.35 6.19 5.88
CA ASP A 335 -14.19 6.44 7.06
C ASP A 335 -13.44 7.17 8.17
N LEU A 336 -12.16 6.84 8.36
CA LEU A 336 -11.31 7.54 9.33
C LEU A 336 -10.94 8.94 8.84
N SER A 337 -10.66 9.11 7.55
CA SER A 337 -10.26 10.40 6.96
C SER A 337 -11.35 11.47 7.06
N ILE A 338 -12.64 11.09 6.95
CA ILE A 338 -13.78 12.02 7.00
C ILE A 338 -14.21 12.43 8.42
N GLN A 339 -13.60 11.85 9.46
CA GLN A 339 -13.90 12.26 10.84
C GLN A 339 -13.54 13.74 11.06
N PRO A 340 -14.36 14.50 11.83
CA PRO A 340 -14.29 15.96 11.92
C PRO A 340 -13.18 16.46 12.86
N PHE A 341 -11.96 15.91 12.71
CA PHE A 341 -10.79 16.39 13.44
C PHE A 341 -9.95 17.25 12.52
N GLU A 342 -9.81 18.53 12.87
CA GLU A 342 -9.15 19.53 12.03
C GLU A 342 -7.62 19.37 12.02
N ASP A 343 -7.05 19.47 10.81
CA ASP A 343 -5.60 19.51 10.60
C ASP A 343 -5.04 20.92 10.87
N CYS A 344 -3.76 20.99 11.21
CA CYS A 344 -3.04 22.25 11.42
C CYS A 344 -3.17 23.25 10.25
N CYS A 345 -3.36 22.77 9.03
CA CYS A 345 -3.48 23.61 7.84
C CYS A 345 -4.78 24.42 7.78
N THR A 346 -5.86 23.94 8.39
CA THR A 346 -7.19 24.59 8.33
C THR A 346 -7.36 25.66 9.38
N ILE A 347 -6.77 25.48 10.55
CA ILE A 347 -6.94 26.36 11.71
C ILE A 347 -6.47 27.80 11.46
N PHE A 348 -5.37 27.96 10.75
CA PHE A 348 -4.79 29.27 10.41
C PHE A 348 -5.07 29.68 8.96
N ALA A 349 -6.03 29.03 8.29
CA ALA A 349 -6.40 29.37 6.93
C ALA A 349 -7.11 30.73 6.90
N PRO A 350 -6.63 31.70 6.10
CA PRO A 350 -7.31 32.99 5.98
C PRO A 350 -8.62 32.83 5.19
N PRO A 351 -9.61 33.73 5.42
CA PRO A 351 -10.88 33.71 4.69
C PRO A 351 -10.73 33.83 3.16
N ARG A 352 -9.64 34.50 2.72
CA ARG A 352 -9.35 34.76 1.31
C ARG A 352 -7.88 34.43 0.98
N PRO A 353 -7.51 33.17 0.88
CA PRO A 353 -6.15 32.79 0.54
C PRO A 353 -5.83 33.17 -0.91
N LYS A 354 -4.58 33.57 -1.14
CA LYS A 354 -4.14 33.96 -2.48
C LYS A 354 -3.89 32.73 -3.35
N THR A 355 -4.63 32.63 -4.45
CA THR A 355 -4.51 31.51 -5.40
C THR A 355 -3.37 31.67 -6.41
N LYS A 356 -2.85 32.89 -6.56
CA LYS A 356 -1.73 33.22 -7.46
C LYS A 356 -0.67 34.03 -6.70
N PRO A 357 0.01 33.46 -5.71
CA PRO A 357 1.07 34.15 -4.98
C PRO A 357 2.25 34.40 -5.92
N LYS A 358 2.85 35.58 -5.79
CA LYS A 358 4.10 35.91 -6.49
C LYS A 358 5.27 35.36 -5.70
N LEU A 359 6.19 34.68 -6.37
CA LEU A 359 7.36 34.05 -5.76
C LEU A 359 8.23 35.11 -5.02
N ASP A 360 8.52 36.25 -5.67
CA ASP A 360 9.34 37.29 -5.05
C ASP A 360 8.73 37.80 -3.75
N LYS A 361 7.39 37.93 -3.70
CA LYS A 361 6.71 38.34 -2.48
C LYS A 361 6.72 37.24 -1.41
N ALA A 362 6.63 35.99 -1.80
CA ALA A 362 6.74 34.88 -0.84
C ALA A 362 8.14 34.86 -0.18
N ARG A 363 9.20 35.05 -0.97
CA ARG A 363 10.58 35.18 -0.49
C ARG A 363 10.75 36.42 0.41
N GLU A 364 10.22 37.58 0.00
CA GLU A 364 10.29 38.81 0.77
C GLU A 364 9.62 38.65 2.15
N TYR A 365 8.45 38.05 2.20
CA TYR A 365 7.72 37.83 3.45
C TYR A 365 8.41 36.81 4.34
N GLU A 366 8.87 35.70 3.78
CA GLU A 366 9.62 34.69 4.52
C GLU A 366 10.91 35.26 5.14
N ALA A 367 11.63 36.15 4.43
CA ALA A 367 12.86 36.81 4.91
C ALA A 367 12.65 37.75 6.10
N ARG A 368 11.39 38.08 6.44
CA ARG A 368 11.07 38.86 7.64
C ARG A 368 11.06 38.01 8.93
N LEU A 369 11.14 36.69 8.78
CA LEU A 369 11.05 35.74 9.87
C LEU A 369 12.45 35.18 10.19
N ASP A 370 12.65 34.78 11.44
CA ASP A 370 13.80 33.96 11.84
C ASP A 370 13.58 32.50 11.36
N VAL A 371 13.73 32.31 10.05
CA VAL A 371 13.44 31.02 9.40
C VAL A 371 14.26 29.88 10.01
N GLU A 372 15.58 30.11 10.17
CA GLU A 372 16.49 29.08 10.66
C GLU A 372 16.22 28.71 12.12
N GLY A 373 16.00 29.71 12.98
CA GLY A 373 15.69 29.49 14.39
C GLY A 373 14.34 28.78 14.58
N LEU A 374 13.32 29.18 13.83
CA LEU A 374 12.00 28.52 13.87
C LEU A 374 12.06 27.04 13.41
N ILE A 375 12.77 26.79 12.33
CA ILE A 375 12.96 25.43 11.83
C ILE A 375 13.74 24.58 12.83
N GLN A 376 14.83 25.13 13.42
CA GLN A 376 15.64 24.38 14.39
C GLN A 376 14.82 24.00 15.62
N ARG A 377 14.02 24.90 16.19
CA ARG A 377 13.16 24.60 17.34
C ARG A 377 12.10 23.53 17.02
N ALA A 378 11.52 23.61 15.82
CA ALA A 378 10.59 22.54 15.38
C ALA A 378 11.30 21.19 15.20
N MET A 379 12.53 21.18 14.65
CA MET A 379 13.34 19.98 14.50
C MET A 379 13.76 19.37 15.85
N ASP A 380 14.07 20.21 16.84
CA ASP A 380 14.46 19.76 18.19
C ASP A 380 13.28 19.11 18.94
N GLY A 381 12.04 19.49 18.57
CA GLY A 381 10.81 18.99 19.17
C GLY A 381 10.16 17.80 18.42
N ILE A 382 10.81 17.22 17.41
CA ILE A 382 10.21 16.10 16.67
C ILE A 382 10.17 14.82 17.51
N GLU A 383 9.08 14.09 17.38
CA GLU A 383 8.91 12.77 17.97
C GLU A 383 8.81 11.72 16.88
N VAL A 384 9.56 10.62 17.02
CA VAL A 384 9.57 9.51 16.06
C VAL A 384 9.11 8.23 16.74
N MET A 385 8.07 7.61 16.19
CA MET A 385 7.56 6.33 16.70
C MET A 385 7.27 5.35 15.56
N PRO A 386 7.53 4.04 15.75
CA PRO A 386 7.09 3.02 14.82
C PRO A 386 5.59 2.77 15.00
N ILE A 387 4.85 2.68 13.91
CA ILE A 387 3.44 2.28 13.89
C ILE A 387 3.28 0.97 13.14
N TYR A 388 2.58 0.04 13.76
CA TYR A 388 2.33 -1.31 13.25
C TYR A 388 0.92 -1.44 12.64
N PRO A 389 0.65 -2.52 11.89
CA PRO A 389 -0.65 -2.74 11.26
C PRO A 389 -1.83 -2.66 12.24
N ASN A 390 -2.81 -1.83 11.90
CA ASN A 390 -4.08 -1.65 12.64
C ASN A 390 -3.93 -1.22 14.10
N GLU A 391 -2.80 -0.63 14.48
CA GLU A 391 -2.60 -0.06 15.80
C GLU A 391 -3.59 1.08 16.05
N LYS A 392 -4.18 1.13 17.25
CA LYS A 392 -5.22 2.08 17.65
C LYS A 392 -4.68 3.13 18.59
N PHE A 393 -5.07 4.39 18.36
CA PHE A 393 -4.65 5.55 19.13
C PHE A 393 -5.82 6.41 19.60
N ILE A 394 -6.97 6.33 18.92
CA ILE A 394 -8.23 6.93 19.36
C ILE A 394 -8.81 5.99 20.41
N ASN A 395 -8.87 6.42 21.67
CA ASN A 395 -9.39 5.65 22.78
C ASN A 395 -10.41 6.48 23.59
N ASP A 396 -11.28 5.80 24.35
CA ASP A 396 -12.39 6.40 25.07
C ASP A 396 -11.95 7.47 26.10
N LYS A 397 -10.72 7.38 26.64
CA LYS A 397 -10.18 8.39 27.57
C LYS A 397 -9.96 9.76 26.94
N ILE A 398 -9.71 9.81 25.60
CA ILE A 398 -9.62 11.06 24.87
C ILE A 398 -11.02 11.67 24.67
N GLU A 399 -12.10 10.90 24.85
CA GLU A 399 -13.48 11.40 24.76
C GLU A 399 -13.93 12.14 26.01
N GLU A 400 -13.49 11.71 27.20
CA GLU A 400 -13.89 12.31 28.48
C GLU A 400 -13.26 13.67 28.76
N ASP A 401 -12.04 13.93 28.24
CA ASP A 401 -11.34 15.22 28.49
C ASP A 401 -11.83 16.40 27.65
N GLN A 402 -12.67 16.18 26.63
CA GLN A 402 -13.19 17.23 25.75
C GLN A 402 -14.61 17.68 26.08
N ASP A 403 -15.38 16.91 26.84
CA ASP A 403 -16.68 17.34 27.37
C ASP A 403 -16.56 18.24 28.62
N LEU A 404 -15.33 18.51 29.06
CA LEU A 404 -15.00 19.34 30.25
C LEU A 404 -14.39 20.71 29.88
N LEU A 405 -14.33 21.09 28.61
CA LEU A 405 -13.88 22.42 28.14
C LEU A 405 -14.96 23.11 27.30
#